data_8fcc9c64a0b534d71b8720f4a25c162e
#
_entry.id   8fcc9c64a0b534d71b8720f4a25c162e
#
_cell.length_a   1.000
_cell.length_b   1.000
_cell.length_c   1.000
_cell.angle_alpha   90.00
_cell.angle_beta   90.00
_cell.angle_gamma   90.00
#
_symmetry.space_group_name_H-M   'P 1'
#
loop_
_entity.id
_entity.type
_entity.pdbx_description
1 polymer ?
#
loop_
_entity_poly.entity_id
_entity_poly.type
_entity_poly.pdbx_seq_one_letter_code
_entity_poly.pdbx_strand_id
1 'polypeptide(L)'
;MTLPNRIQWLRDLIGLEIVLWDRINARLKANHDLSLAFFESLYFIGRSPGGSVRVGDLARALRITVGATSKLVDRVEAAGLIRRELDADDRRASRVALTEIGRQKLADANTTYTAELAAVLDTTLTADEQQQLHTLVTRLLTAADKGEAL
;
A
#
# COMPACT_ATOMS: atom_id res chain seq x y z
N MET A 1 -6.89 6.09 -35.43
CA MET A 1 -6.88 6.47 -34.01
C MET A 1 -5.45 6.82 -33.61
N THR A 2 -5.25 8.05 -33.21
CA THR A 2 -3.92 8.50 -32.78
C THR A 2 -3.64 8.02 -31.36
N LEU A 3 -2.49 7.39 -31.14
CA LEU A 3 -2.07 7.01 -29.79
C LEU A 3 -1.84 8.27 -28.94
N PRO A 4 -2.19 8.25 -27.66
CA PRO A 4 -1.89 9.36 -26.76
C PRO A 4 -0.39 9.59 -26.66
N ASN A 5 0.00 10.83 -26.37
CA ASN A 5 1.40 11.13 -26.07
C ASN A 5 1.82 10.35 -24.82
N ARG A 6 2.72 9.39 -24.98
CA ARG A 6 3.13 8.47 -23.91
C ARG A 6 3.81 9.17 -22.73
N ILE A 7 4.52 10.27 -22.98
CA ILE A 7 5.13 11.07 -21.92
C ILE A 7 4.04 11.73 -21.10
N GLN A 8 3.07 12.37 -21.73
CA GLN A 8 1.95 13.01 -21.04
C GLN A 8 1.11 11.98 -20.27
N TRP A 9 0.83 10.84 -20.91
CA TRP A 9 0.10 9.75 -20.26
C TRP A 9 0.76 9.31 -18.92
N LEU A 10 2.09 9.11 -18.93
CA LEU A 10 2.82 8.76 -17.71
C LEU A 10 2.79 9.89 -16.67
N ARG A 11 2.94 11.13 -17.13
CA ARG A 11 2.83 12.32 -16.24
C ARG A 11 1.47 12.41 -15.58
N ASP A 12 0.40 12.11 -16.31
CA ASP A 12 -0.97 12.14 -15.77
C ASP A 12 -1.18 11.02 -14.73
N LEU A 13 -0.65 9.81 -14.96
CA LEU A 13 -0.69 8.73 -13.97
C LEU A 13 0.06 9.08 -12.69
N ILE A 14 1.27 9.64 -12.80
CA ILE A 14 2.04 10.10 -11.64
C ILE A 14 1.30 11.21 -10.90
N GLY A 15 0.73 12.16 -11.62
CA GLY A 15 -0.08 13.23 -11.04
C GLY A 15 -1.29 12.71 -10.29
N LEU A 16 -2.00 11.75 -10.87
CA LEU A 16 -3.15 11.10 -10.22
C LEU A 16 -2.72 10.39 -8.93
N GLU A 17 -1.63 9.62 -8.98
CA GLU A 17 -1.08 8.92 -7.81
C GLU A 17 -0.77 9.90 -6.68
N ILE A 18 -0.06 11.00 -6.97
CA ILE A 18 0.30 12.01 -5.97
C ILE A 18 -0.95 12.64 -5.34
N VAL A 19 -1.92 13.05 -6.15
CA VAL A 19 -3.15 13.68 -5.66
C VAL A 19 -3.96 12.72 -4.78
N LEU A 20 -4.11 11.47 -5.18
CA LEU A 20 -4.83 10.47 -4.38
C LEU A 20 -4.08 10.14 -3.09
N TRP A 21 -2.76 10.01 -3.15
CA TRP A 21 -1.92 9.80 -1.97
C TRP A 21 -2.12 10.91 -0.93
N ASP A 22 -1.96 12.16 -1.36
CA ASP A 22 -2.09 13.32 -0.46
C ASP A 22 -3.48 13.41 0.16
N ARG A 23 -4.52 13.18 -0.65
CA ARG A 23 -5.92 13.22 -0.22
C ARG A 23 -6.22 12.15 0.83
N ILE A 24 -5.84 10.90 0.56
CA ILE A 24 -6.06 9.78 1.49
C ILE A 24 -5.23 9.98 2.77
N ASN A 25 -3.96 10.36 2.64
CA ASN A 25 -3.08 10.62 3.78
C ASN A 25 -3.64 11.70 4.71
N ALA A 26 -4.16 12.80 4.15
CA ALA A 26 -4.78 13.86 4.93
C ALA A 26 -6.01 13.36 5.72
N ARG A 27 -6.85 12.54 5.11
CA ARG A 27 -8.02 11.94 5.78
C ARG A 27 -7.65 10.96 6.87
N LEU A 28 -6.70 10.08 6.60
CA LEU A 28 -6.23 9.11 7.59
C LEU A 28 -5.62 9.81 8.80
N LYS A 29 -4.83 10.85 8.58
CA LYS A 29 -4.26 11.66 9.67
C LYS A 29 -5.34 12.37 10.48
N ALA A 30 -6.30 13.00 9.81
CA ALA A 30 -7.37 13.75 10.48
C ALA A 30 -8.30 12.86 11.31
N ASN A 31 -8.66 11.68 10.81
CA ASN A 31 -9.68 10.82 11.42
C ASN A 31 -9.09 9.73 12.32
N HIS A 32 -7.84 9.32 12.11
CA HIS A 32 -7.26 8.15 12.77
C HIS A 32 -5.88 8.41 13.37
N ASP A 33 -5.33 9.62 13.23
CA ASP A 33 -3.94 9.90 13.59
C ASP A 33 -2.96 8.88 12.98
N LEU A 34 -3.20 8.51 11.73
CA LEU A 34 -2.49 7.47 11.01
C LEU A 34 -2.00 8.01 9.66
N SER A 35 -0.69 7.91 9.38
CA SER A 35 -0.17 8.23 8.05
C SER A 35 -0.54 7.13 7.04
N LEU A 36 -0.60 7.48 5.75
CA LEU A 36 -0.82 6.50 4.69
C LEU A 36 0.29 5.44 4.66
N ALA A 37 1.54 5.80 4.91
CA ALA A 37 2.64 4.84 4.99
C ALA A 37 2.44 3.82 6.12
N PHE A 38 1.94 4.25 7.28
CA PHE A 38 1.58 3.34 8.38
C PHE A 38 0.41 2.44 7.97
N PHE A 39 -0.64 3.02 7.40
CA PHE A 39 -1.79 2.26 6.92
C PHE A 39 -1.38 1.17 5.93
N GLU A 40 -0.59 1.49 4.93
CA GLU A 40 -0.12 0.50 3.93
C GLU A 40 0.70 -0.62 4.58
N SER A 41 1.55 -0.28 5.55
CA SER A 41 2.29 -1.29 6.31
C SER A 41 1.34 -2.26 7.02
N LEU A 42 0.34 -1.74 7.73
CA LEU A 42 -0.68 -2.56 8.40
C LEU A 42 -1.48 -3.41 7.41
N TYR A 43 -1.85 -2.82 6.28
CA TYR A 43 -2.62 -3.48 5.23
C TYR A 43 -1.88 -4.69 4.65
N PHE A 44 -0.61 -4.53 4.26
CA PHE A 44 0.16 -5.64 3.71
C PHE A 44 0.50 -6.71 4.74
N ILE A 45 0.80 -6.32 5.98
CA ILE A 45 1.02 -7.28 7.07
C ILE A 45 -0.24 -8.08 7.33
N GLY A 46 -1.39 -7.42 7.44
CA GLY A 46 -2.67 -8.07 7.72
C GLY A 46 -3.14 -9.02 6.62
N ARG A 47 -2.73 -8.81 5.38
CA ARG A 47 -3.03 -9.69 4.24
C ARG A 47 -2.03 -10.82 4.03
N SER A 48 -0.94 -10.81 4.74
CA SER A 48 0.10 -11.82 4.58
C SER A 48 -0.35 -13.18 5.13
N PRO A 49 0.01 -14.28 4.48
CA PRO A 49 -0.30 -15.62 4.96
C PRO A 49 0.18 -15.81 6.41
N GLY A 50 -0.68 -16.34 7.26
CA GLY A 50 -0.37 -16.52 8.68
C GLY A 50 -0.31 -15.23 9.51
N GLY A 51 -0.66 -14.08 8.95
CA GLY A 51 -0.72 -12.79 9.65
C GLY A 51 0.63 -12.16 9.98
N SER A 52 1.71 -12.66 9.39
CA SER A 52 3.05 -12.11 9.55
C SER A 52 3.83 -12.10 8.23
N VAL A 53 4.81 -11.22 8.12
CA VAL A 53 5.61 -11.06 6.91
C VAL A 53 7.05 -10.73 7.27
N ARG A 54 8.02 -11.20 6.46
CA ARG A 54 9.41 -10.78 6.57
C ARG A 54 9.57 -9.32 6.13
N VAL A 55 10.47 -8.59 6.78
CA VAL A 55 10.71 -7.17 6.45
C VAL A 55 11.09 -6.98 4.97
N GLY A 56 11.87 -7.90 4.40
CA GLY A 56 12.21 -7.85 2.97
C GLY A 56 10.99 -8.02 2.04
N ASP A 57 10.04 -8.86 2.40
CA ASP A 57 8.80 -9.04 1.64
C ASP A 57 7.88 -7.82 1.77
N LEU A 58 7.83 -7.22 2.96
CA LEU A 58 7.10 -5.96 3.18
C LEU A 58 7.71 -4.83 2.35
N ALA A 59 9.04 -4.74 2.25
CA ALA A 59 9.73 -3.77 1.42
C ALA A 59 9.32 -3.89 -0.06
N ARG A 60 9.24 -5.11 -0.58
CA ARG A 60 8.76 -5.37 -1.95
C ARG A 60 7.31 -4.94 -2.13
N ALA A 61 6.44 -5.26 -1.19
CA ALA A 61 5.02 -4.86 -1.24
C ALA A 61 4.87 -3.34 -1.22
N LEU A 62 5.63 -2.65 -0.38
CA LEU A 62 5.63 -1.19 -0.27
C LEU A 62 6.38 -0.48 -1.41
N ARG A 63 7.15 -1.22 -2.22
CA ARG A 63 8.00 -0.69 -3.30
C ARG A 63 9.01 0.35 -2.83
N ILE A 64 9.58 0.13 -1.66
CA ILE A 64 10.66 0.94 -1.06
C ILE A 64 11.85 0.06 -0.67
N THR A 65 12.97 0.67 -0.33
CA THR A 65 14.17 -0.08 0.07
C THR A 65 13.97 -0.81 1.40
N VAL A 66 14.74 -1.88 1.63
CA VAL A 66 14.74 -2.60 2.92
C VAL A 66 15.13 -1.68 4.06
N GLY A 67 16.11 -0.79 3.87
CA GLY A 67 16.52 0.19 4.88
C GLY A 67 15.40 1.17 5.26
N ALA A 68 14.69 1.70 4.28
CA ALA A 68 13.53 2.58 4.51
C ALA A 68 12.39 1.81 5.22
N THR A 69 12.15 0.55 4.82
CA THR A 69 11.15 -0.31 5.45
C THR A 69 11.49 -0.60 6.91
N SER A 70 12.76 -0.90 7.22
CA SER A 70 13.18 -1.14 8.60
C SER A 70 12.94 0.08 9.50
N LYS A 71 13.24 1.28 9.02
CA LYS A 71 12.94 2.53 9.75
C LYS A 71 11.43 2.75 9.93
N LEU A 72 10.65 2.45 8.91
CA LEU A 72 9.19 2.54 8.99
C LEU A 72 8.64 1.53 10.00
N VAL A 73 9.10 0.29 9.96
CA VAL A 73 8.74 -0.77 10.91
C VAL A 73 9.05 -0.36 12.35
N ASP A 74 10.23 0.21 12.61
CA ASP A 74 10.57 0.71 13.93
C ASP A 74 9.56 1.76 14.46
N ARG A 75 9.13 2.65 13.60
CA ARG A 75 8.15 3.69 13.94
C ARG A 75 6.75 3.13 14.18
N VAL A 76 6.32 2.18 13.35
CA VAL A 76 5.01 1.52 13.48
C VAL A 76 4.98 0.64 14.73
N GLU A 77 6.08 -0.04 15.05
CA GLU A 77 6.24 -0.80 16.29
C GLU A 77 6.22 0.09 17.52
N ALA A 78 6.93 1.22 17.49
CA ALA A 78 6.93 2.20 18.58
C ALA A 78 5.53 2.77 18.85
N ALA A 79 4.67 2.85 17.82
CA ALA A 79 3.27 3.23 17.96
C ALA A 79 2.38 2.10 18.51
N GLY A 80 2.90 0.90 18.76
CA GLY A 80 2.18 -0.24 19.30
C GLY A 80 1.27 -0.97 18.31
N LEU A 81 1.40 -0.71 17.02
CA LEU A 81 0.52 -1.25 15.97
C LEU A 81 1.01 -2.59 15.41
N ILE A 82 2.28 -2.84 15.49
CA ILE A 82 2.92 -4.11 15.08
C ILE A 82 3.89 -4.59 16.15
N ARG A 83 4.27 -5.86 16.07
CA ARG A 83 5.33 -6.46 16.86
C ARG A 83 6.29 -7.21 15.96
N ARG A 84 7.56 -7.24 16.32
CA ARG A 84 8.55 -8.11 15.69
C ARG A 84 8.46 -9.50 16.27
N GLU A 85 8.68 -10.48 15.40
CA GLU A 85 8.72 -11.89 15.74
C GLU A 85 10.01 -12.50 15.15
N LEU A 86 10.53 -13.53 15.80
CA LEU A 86 11.61 -14.33 15.22
C LEU A 86 11.01 -15.20 14.11
N ASP A 87 11.74 -15.32 12.99
CA ASP A 87 11.40 -16.26 11.94
C ASP A 87 11.72 -17.68 12.43
N ALA A 88 10.75 -18.61 12.32
CA ALA A 88 10.91 -19.98 12.76
C ALA A 88 11.98 -20.76 11.97
N ASP A 89 12.18 -20.40 10.69
CA ASP A 89 13.07 -21.08 9.76
C ASP A 89 14.43 -20.41 9.63
N ASP A 90 14.54 -19.09 9.90
CA ASP A 90 15.76 -18.31 9.81
C ASP A 90 15.86 -17.30 10.96
N ARG A 91 16.73 -17.59 11.94
CA ARG A 91 16.98 -16.71 13.09
C ARG A 91 17.57 -15.34 12.73
N ARG A 92 18.08 -15.17 11.51
CA ARG A 92 18.59 -13.88 10.99
C ARG A 92 17.49 -13.00 10.42
N ALA A 93 16.35 -13.59 10.07
CA ALA A 93 15.21 -12.88 9.51
C ALA A 93 14.29 -12.37 10.61
N SER A 94 13.84 -11.14 10.46
CA SER A 94 12.81 -10.53 11.30
C SER A 94 11.47 -10.61 10.58
N ARG A 95 10.45 -11.09 11.28
CA ARG A 95 9.06 -11.03 10.86
C ARG A 95 8.32 -9.97 11.65
N VAL A 96 7.29 -9.42 11.06
CA VAL A 96 6.39 -8.45 11.70
C VAL A 96 4.95 -8.93 11.59
N ALA A 97 4.19 -8.72 12.66
CA ALA A 97 2.78 -9.07 12.74
C ALA A 97 1.99 -7.91 13.36
N LEU A 98 0.69 -7.83 13.06
CA LEU A 98 -0.18 -6.84 13.70
C LEU A 98 -0.39 -7.18 15.18
N THR A 99 -0.41 -6.15 16.03
CA THR A 99 -0.99 -6.24 17.36
C THR A 99 -2.51 -6.17 17.26
N GLU A 100 -3.22 -6.46 18.36
CA GLU A 100 -4.68 -6.26 18.40
C GLU A 100 -5.07 -4.80 18.14
N ILE A 101 -4.31 -3.86 18.70
CA ILE A 101 -4.49 -2.42 18.45
C ILE A 101 -4.27 -2.12 16.95
N GLY A 102 -3.24 -2.72 16.35
CA GLY A 102 -2.96 -2.57 14.91
C GLY A 102 -4.08 -3.10 14.03
N ARG A 103 -4.65 -4.26 14.37
CA ARG A 103 -5.80 -4.82 13.64
C ARG A 103 -7.02 -3.90 13.69
N GLN A 104 -7.34 -3.40 14.87
CA GLN A 104 -8.46 -2.47 15.03
C GLN A 104 -8.23 -1.16 14.29
N LYS A 105 -7.02 -0.60 14.38
CA LYS A 105 -6.65 0.62 13.65
C LYS A 105 -6.78 0.42 12.14
N LEU A 106 -6.30 -0.70 11.63
CA LEU A 106 -6.43 -1.05 10.20
C LEU A 106 -7.89 -1.15 9.77
N ALA A 107 -8.74 -1.83 10.56
CA ALA A 107 -10.16 -1.99 10.24
C ALA A 107 -10.88 -0.64 10.15
N ASP A 108 -10.66 0.23 11.14
CA ASP A 108 -11.27 1.56 11.19
C ASP A 108 -10.76 2.46 10.04
N ALA A 109 -9.47 2.48 9.81
CA ALA A 109 -8.85 3.29 8.76
C ALA A 109 -9.20 2.80 7.36
N ASN A 110 -9.38 1.49 7.17
CA ASN A 110 -9.77 0.91 5.89
C ASN A 110 -11.12 1.45 5.40
N THR A 111 -12.07 1.67 6.29
CA THR A 111 -13.36 2.29 5.96
C THR A 111 -13.18 3.70 5.40
N THR A 112 -12.34 4.51 6.04
CA THR A 112 -12.03 5.87 5.58
C THR A 112 -11.28 5.86 4.25
N TYR A 113 -10.28 5.00 4.09
CA TYR A 113 -9.51 4.85 2.86
C TYR A 113 -10.44 4.51 1.68
N THR A 114 -11.27 3.49 1.85
CA THR A 114 -12.19 3.03 0.81
C THR A 114 -13.20 4.11 0.44
N ALA A 115 -13.74 4.83 1.43
CA ALA A 115 -14.70 5.92 1.18
C ALA A 115 -14.08 7.09 0.40
N GLU A 116 -12.82 7.45 0.68
CA GLU A 116 -12.13 8.51 -0.07
C GLU A 116 -11.87 8.13 -1.53
N LEU A 117 -11.50 6.87 -1.80
CA LEU A 117 -11.37 6.38 -3.18
C LEU A 117 -12.72 6.33 -3.88
N ALA A 118 -13.76 5.80 -3.22
CA ALA A 118 -15.10 5.73 -3.78
C ALA A 118 -15.63 7.12 -4.18
N ALA A 119 -15.36 8.14 -3.37
CA ALA A 119 -15.77 9.51 -3.67
C ALA A 119 -15.21 10.03 -5.01
N VAL A 120 -14.05 9.59 -5.42
CA VAL A 120 -13.45 9.95 -6.72
C VAL A 120 -13.88 8.98 -7.82
N LEU A 121 -13.79 7.68 -7.56
CA LEU A 121 -14.02 6.66 -8.58
C LEU A 121 -15.48 6.57 -8.99
N ASP A 122 -16.41 6.52 -8.03
CA ASP A 122 -17.83 6.30 -8.31
C ASP A 122 -18.51 7.51 -8.94
N THR A 123 -17.96 8.71 -8.75
CA THR A 123 -18.47 9.93 -9.40
C THR A 123 -17.91 10.15 -10.81
N THR A 124 -16.85 9.44 -11.17
CA THR A 124 -16.09 9.65 -12.41
C THR A 124 -16.25 8.49 -13.39
N LEU A 125 -16.28 7.26 -12.87
CA LEU A 125 -16.25 6.03 -13.66
C LEU A 125 -17.41 5.11 -13.28
N THR A 126 -17.97 4.45 -14.26
CA THR A 126 -18.91 3.34 -14.03
C THR A 126 -18.16 2.13 -13.42
N ALA A 127 -18.89 1.19 -12.84
CA ALA A 127 -18.30 -0.04 -12.29
C ALA A 127 -17.50 -0.84 -13.34
N ASP A 128 -18.00 -0.90 -14.58
CA ASP A 128 -17.30 -1.60 -15.67
C ASP A 128 -16.01 -0.88 -16.05
N GLU A 129 -15.99 0.44 -16.10
CA GLU A 129 -14.79 1.23 -16.36
C GLU A 129 -13.75 1.10 -15.24
N GLN A 130 -14.19 1.06 -13.98
CA GLN A 130 -13.30 0.79 -12.84
C GLN A 130 -12.66 -0.60 -12.94
N GLN A 131 -13.45 -1.61 -13.30
CA GLN A 131 -12.95 -2.96 -13.50
C GLN A 131 -11.95 -3.05 -14.66
N GLN A 132 -12.23 -2.39 -15.77
CA GLN A 132 -11.34 -2.32 -16.92
C GLN A 132 -10.02 -1.60 -16.56
N LEU A 133 -10.10 -0.47 -15.87
CA LEU A 133 -8.94 0.29 -15.42
C LEU A 133 -8.06 -0.58 -14.51
N HIS A 134 -8.64 -1.25 -13.52
CA HIS A 134 -7.91 -2.16 -12.64
C HIS A 134 -7.20 -3.27 -13.42
N THR A 135 -7.90 -3.90 -14.36
CA THR A 135 -7.34 -4.96 -15.21
C THR A 135 -6.14 -4.45 -16.04
N LEU A 136 -6.28 -3.27 -16.65
CA LEU A 136 -5.23 -2.68 -17.48
C LEU A 136 -3.99 -2.27 -16.66
N VAL A 137 -4.21 -1.64 -15.51
CA VAL A 137 -3.12 -1.28 -14.58
C VAL A 137 -2.38 -2.52 -14.10
N THR A 138 -3.09 -3.58 -13.70
CA THR A 138 -2.48 -4.83 -13.24
C THR A 138 -1.66 -5.50 -14.34
N ARG A 139 -2.14 -5.50 -15.59
CA ARG A 139 -1.39 -6.03 -16.74
C ARG A 139 -0.10 -5.22 -16.99
N LEU A 140 -0.17 -3.90 -16.92
CA LEU A 140 1.00 -3.03 -17.09
C LEU A 140 2.03 -3.23 -15.97
N LEU A 141 1.59 -3.30 -14.72
CA LEU A 141 2.46 -3.59 -13.58
C LEU A 141 3.18 -4.93 -13.74
N THR A 142 2.44 -5.98 -14.10
CA THR A 142 3.02 -7.31 -14.30
C THR A 142 4.05 -7.32 -15.42
N ALA A 143 3.80 -6.58 -16.50
CA ALA A 143 4.72 -6.50 -17.63
C ALA A 143 5.99 -5.70 -17.29
N ALA A 144 5.83 -4.60 -16.54
CA ALA A 144 6.95 -3.77 -16.11
C ALA A 144 7.85 -4.48 -15.09
N ASP A 145 7.27 -5.15 -14.08
CA ASP A 145 8.02 -5.90 -13.07
C ASP A 145 8.83 -7.06 -13.66
N LYS A 146 8.34 -7.70 -14.73
CA LYS A 146 9.08 -8.77 -15.44
C LYS A 146 10.26 -8.23 -16.26
N GLY A 147 10.25 -6.96 -16.63
CA GLY A 147 11.34 -6.31 -17.36
C GLY A 147 12.59 -6.04 -16.52
N GLU A 148 12.49 -6.08 -15.20
CA GLU A 148 13.64 -5.92 -14.28
C GLU A 148 14.46 -7.21 -14.11
N ALA A 149 14.02 -8.31 -14.69
CA ALA A 149 14.69 -9.64 -14.60
C ALA A 149 15.68 -9.89 -15.75
N LEU A 150 16.14 -8.84 -16.47
CA LEU A 150 17.16 -8.94 -17.53
C LEU A 150 18.49 -8.35 -17.04
#